data_f365e91556767996cf55ac9e248caef3
#
_entry.id   f365e91556767996cf55ac9e248caef3
#
_cell.length_a   1.000
_cell.length_b   1.000
_cell.length_c   1.000
_cell.angle_alpha   90.00
_cell.angle_beta   90.00
_cell.angle_gamma   90.00
#
_symmetry.space_group_name_H-M   'P 1'
#
loop_
_entity.id
_entity.type
_entity.pdbx_description
1 polymer ?
#
loop_
_entity_poly.entity_id
_entity_poly.type
_entity_poly.pdbx_seq_one_letter_code
_entity_poly.pdbx_strand_id
1 'polypeptide(L)' 'MQNGFVLVCKEWEDREVPVYVLHIDTDKDGFSGYNITEDIEQAQRFTESEAYKWSNEIYDSYCDEFEVIKVEKND' A
#
# COMPACT_ATOMS: atom_id res chain seq x y z
N MET A 1 6.51 7.19 -15.73
CA MET A 1 6.71 6.77 -14.36
C MET A 1 5.96 7.66 -13.42
N GLN A 2 5.36 7.10 -12.42
CA GLN A 2 4.49 7.86 -11.55
C GLN A 2 5.17 8.10 -10.21
N ASN A 3 5.10 9.33 -9.76
CA ASN A 3 5.41 9.68 -8.39
C ASN A 3 4.15 9.46 -7.57
N GLY A 4 4.32 9.29 -6.28
CA GLY A 4 3.18 9.12 -5.39
C GLY A 4 3.61 8.38 -4.14
N PHE A 5 2.64 7.84 -3.44
CA PHE A 5 2.89 7.14 -2.19
C PHE A 5 2.52 5.67 -2.36
N VAL A 6 3.27 4.81 -1.69
CA VAL A 6 2.98 3.38 -1.66
C VAL A 6 2.80 2.95 -0.21
N LEU A 7 2.15 1.81 -0.02
CA LEU A 7 1.97 1.22 1.30
C LEU A 7 2.89 0.02 1.42
N VAL A 8 3.74 0.03 2.44
CA VAL A 8 4.73 -1.01 2.71
C VAL A 8 4.32 -1.77 3.96
N CYS A 9 4.29 -3.09 3.87
CA CYS A 9 3.89 -3.92 5.01
C CYS A 9 4.96 -3.88 6.09
N LYS A 10 4.57 -3.53 7.31
CA LYS A 10 5.49 -3.45 8.44
C LYS A 10 5.56 -4.74 9.23
N GLU A 11 4.53 -5.57 9.13
CA GLU A 11 4.47 -6.78 9.96
C GLU A 11 5.40 -7.89 9.48
N TRP A 12 5.94 -7.75 8.28
CA TRP A 12 6.83 -8.76 7.69
C TRP A 12 8.26 -8.23 7.60
N GLU A 13 8.72 -7.61 8.68
CA GLU A 13 10.04 -6.98 8.71
C GLU A 13 11.19 -7.98 8.55
N ASP A 14 10.98 -9.23 8.93
CA ASP A 14 12.01 -10.27 8.77
C ASP A 14 12.11 -10.80 7.35
N ARG A 15 11.28 -10.34 6.44
CA ARG A 15 11.42 -10.73 5.04
C ARG A 15 12.61 -10.01 4.42
N GLU A 16 13.33 -10.70 3.57
CA GLU A 16 14.46 -10.11 2.87
C GLU A 16 14.02 -9.04 1.88
N VAL A 17 12.79 -9.17 1.37
CA VAL A 17 12.24 -8.26 0.37
C VAL A 17 10.99 -7.60 0.95
N PRO A 18 10.91 -6.28 0.90
CA PRO A 18 9.70 -5.60 1.37
C PRO A 18 8.49 -5.93 0.50
N VAL A 19 7.31 -5.84 1.09
CA VAL A 19 6.07 -6.14 0.41
C VAL A 19 5.20 -4.90 0.39
N TYR A 20 4.62 -4.59 -0.77
CA TYR A 20 3.83 -3.39 -1.00
C TYR A 20 2.40 -3.76 -1.37
N VAL A 21 1.48 -2.83 -1.17
CA VAL A 21 0.11 -3.02 -1.67
C VAL A 21 0.13 -2.93 -3.19
N LEU A 22 -0.30 -4.00 -3.85
CA LEU A 22 -0.39 -4.03 -5.31
C LEU A 22 -1.60 -3.22 -5.78
N HIS A 23 -2.75 -3.48 -5.19
CA HIS A 23 -3.94 -2.69 -5.47
C HIS A 23 -4.96 -2.90 -4.36
N ILE A 24 -5.88 -1.95 -4.26
CA ILE A 24 -6.97 -1.97 -3.30
C ILE A 24 -8.23 -2.39 -4.05
N ASP A 25 -8.94 -3.35 -3.50
CA ASP A 25 -10.24 -3.78 -4.04
C ASP A 25 -11.35 -3.09 -3.28
N THR A 26 -12.34 -2.61 -4.02
CA THR A 26 -13.50 -1.96 -3.44
C THR A 26 -14.77 -2.54 -4.04
N ASP A 27 -15.86 -2.42 -3.30
CA ASP A 27 -17.18 -2.80 -3.77
C ASP A 27 -18.15 -1.67 -3.42
N LYS A 28 -19.45 -1.95 -3.54
CA LYS A 28 -20.47 -0.91 -3.30
C LYS A 28 -20.47 -0.41 -1.84
N ASP A 29 -19.91 -1.19 -0.94
CA ASP A 29 -19.84 -0.84 0.49
C ASP A 29 -18.52 -0.22 0.86
N GLY A 30 -17.59 -0.08 -0.10
CA GLY A 30 -16.27 0.52 0.12
C GLY A 30 -15.17 -0.50 0.02
N PHE A 31 -14.24 -0.46 0.96
CA PHE A 31 -13.05 -1.33 0.94
C PHE A 31 -13.46 -2.79 1.12
N SER A 32 -13.02 -3.65 0.20
CA SER A 32 -13.31 -5.09 0.26
C SER A 32 -12.09 -5.96 0.42
N GLY A 33 -10.91 -5.47 0.07
CA GLY A 33 -9.69 -6.25 0.21
C GLY A 33 -8.51 -5.59 -0.47
N TYR A 34 -7.38 -6.30 -0.49
CA TYR A 34 -6.19 -5.78 -1.16
C TYR A 34 -5.30 -6.95 -1.57
N ASN A 35 -4.39 -6.67 -2.51
CA ASN A 35 -3.36 -7.63 -2.92
C ASN A 35 -2.00 -7.01 -2.72
N ILE A 36 -0.97 -7.85 -2.66
CA ILE A 36 0.39 -7.40 -2.37
C ILE A 36 1.35 -7.82 -3.47
N THR A 37 2.49 -7.13 -3.52
CA THR A 37 3.55 -7.42 -4.47
C THR A 37 4.90 -7.12 -3.85
N GLU A 38 5.94 -7.82 -4.30
CA GLU A 38 7.30 -7.51 -3.88
C GLU A 38 7.95 -6.47 -4.81
N ASP A 39 7.26 -6.11 -5.89
CA ASP A 39 7.80 -5.20 -6.91
C ASP A 39 7.21 -3.80 -6.72
N ILE A 40 8.04 -2.86 -6.25
CA ILE A 40 7.60 -1.49 -6.00
C ILE A 40 7.09 -0.80 -7.27
N GLU A 41 7.59 -1.23 -8.44
CA GLU A 41 7.13 -0.64 -9.70
C GLU A 41 5.69 -1.02 -10.02
N GLN A 42 5.23 -2.15 -9.49
CA GLN A 42 3.86 -2.60 -9.69
C GLN A 42 2.93 -2.13 -8.58
N ALA A 43 3.48 -1.64 -7.47
CA ALA A 43 2.67 -1.20 -6.35
C ALA A 43 1.78 -0.03 -6.75
N GLN A 44 0.56 -0.03 -6.24
CA GLN A 44 -0.36 1.06 -6.52
C GLN A 44 0.18 2.38 -5.97
N ARG A 45 0.02 3.43 -6.74
CA ARG A 45 0.39 4.78 -6.32
C ARG A 45 -0.84 5.49 -5.79
N PHE A 46 -0.68 6.15 -4.65
CA PHE A 46 -1.75 6.88 -3.98
C PHE A 46 -1.35 8.33 -3.82
N THR A 47 -2.34 9.20 -3.63
CA THR A 47 -2.04 10.52 -3.07
C THR A 47 -1.74 10.30 -1.59
N GLU A 48 -1.16 11.32 -0.95
CA GLU A 48 -0.82 11.20 0.47
C GLU A 48 -2.07 10.89 1.32
N SER A 49 -3.15 11.62 1.10
CA SER A 49 -4.37 11.41 1.88
C SER A 49 -4.99 10.05 1.61
N GLU A 50 -4.95 9.58 0.36
CA GLU A 50 -5.45 8.25 0.03
C GLU A 50 -4.61 7.15 0.69
N ALA A 51 -3.29 7.33 0.71
CA ALA A 51 -2.40 6.35 1.32
C ALA A 51 -2.74 6.17 2.80
N TYR A 52 -2.92 7.26 3.53
CA TYR A 52 -3.28 7.18 4.94
C TYR A 52 -4.67 6.61 5.13
N LYS A 53 -5.61 6.99 4.27
CA LYS A 53 -6.98 6.46 4.33
C LYS A 53 -6.97 4.94 4.18
N TRP A 54 -6.32 4.42 3.14
CA TRP A 54 -6.31 2.99 2.89
C TRP A 54 -5.49 2.22 3.92
N SER A 55 -4.42 2.82 4.42
CA SER A 55 -3.65 2.22 5.50
C SER A 55 -4.53 1.99 6.73
N ASN A 56 -5.36 2.98 7.07
CA ASN A 56 -6.28 2.86 8.20
C ASN A 56 -7.37 1.83 7.94
N GLU A 57 -7.90 1.79 6.70
CA GLU A 57 -8.93 0.81 6.33
C GLU A 57 -8.40 -0.62 6.43
N ILE A 58 -7.18 -0.84 5.98
CA ILE A 58 -6.55 -2.16 6.07
C ILE A 58 -6.36 -2.54 7.53
N TYR A 59 -5.88 -1.63 8.34
CA TYR A 59 -5.68 -1.90 9.77
C TYR A 59 -7.00 -2.26 10.45
N ASP A 60 -8.05 -1.50 10.17
CA ASP A 60 -9.36 -1.75 10.77
C ASP A 60 -9.93 -3.10 10.37
N SER A 61 -9.70 -3.52 9.14
CA SER A 61 -10.31 -4.75 8.61
C SER A 61 -9.48 -6.00 8.88
N TYR A 62 -8.16 -5.87 8.80
CA TYR A 62 -7.25 -7.03 8.86
C TYR A 62 -6.24 -6.94 9.99
N CYS A 63 -6.17 -5.82 10.69
CA CYS A 63 -5.16 -5.56 11.72
C CYS A 63 -3.73 -5.59 11.18
N ASP A 64 -3.57 -5.39 9.87
CA ASP A 64 -2.25 -5.33 9.24
C ASP A 64 -1.76 -3.89 9.22
N GLU A 65 -0.54 -3.68 9.65
CA GLU A 65 0.06 -2.35 9.66
C GLU A 65 0.87 -2.11 8.40
N PHE A 66 0.60 -0.98 7.75
CA PHE A 66 1.34 -0.54 6.58
C PHE A 66 1.90 0.84 6.81
N GLU A 67 3.10 1.07 6.30
CA GLU A 67 3.76 2.36 6.37
C GLU A 67 3.56 3.10 5.05
N VAL A 68 3.28 4.40 5.14
CA VAL A 68 3.12 5.25 3.96
C VAL A 68 4.49 5.78 3.58
N ILE A 69 4.94 5.44 2.37
CA ILE A 69 6.26 5.82 1.88
C ILE A 69 6.10 6.62 0.59
N LYS A 70 6.76 7.76 0.52
CA LYS A 70 6.77 8.55 -0.70
C LYS A 70 7.75 7.96 -1.71
N VAL A 71 7.30 7.82 -2.94
CA VAL A 71 8.13 7.35 -4.03
C VAL A 71 8.37 8.51 -4.99
N GLU A 72 9.63 8.83 -5.22
CA GLU A 72 10.02 9.83 -6.19
C GLU A 72 10.87 9.18 -7.25
N LYS A 73 10.53 9.48 -8.50
CA LYS A 73 11.30 8.96 -9.62
C LYS A 73 12.10 10.08 -10.23
N ASN A 74 13.41 9.97 -10.16
CA ASN A 74 14.31 10.94 -10.80
C ASN A 74 14.79 10.33 -12.10
N ASP A 75 14.48 11.00 -13.18
CA ASP A 75 14.95 10.59 -14.51
C ASP A 75 16.02 11.52 -15.02
#